data_a507596932565414fedcaf898fcc80db
#
_entry.id   a507596932565414fedcaf898fcc80db
#
_cell.length_a   1.000
_cell.length_b   1.000
_cell.length_c   1.000
_cell.angle_alpha   90.00
_cell.angle_beta   90.00
_cell.angle_gamma   90.00
#
_symmetry.space_group_name_H-M   'P 1'
#
loop_
_entity.id
_entity.type
_entity.pdbx_description
1 polymer ?
#
loop_
_entity_poly.entity_id
_entity_poly.type
_entity_poly.pdbx_seq_one_letter_code
_entity_poly.pdbx_strand_id
1 'polypeptide(L)'
;EMVYDRNNRLVFAGDSEQQKRGECSFSIADQLGREVLNGVYQGALPDRNNCNASDIYAVFSPGVAGAREGYRINCPAGISLEKLKVLQANYYDRYTFASTLSGFGGGLGYVEDASVGKRYSGDPELHCKDLLTGRMTMVLGGNQKLYSTYYYDYDRNLIQERHTTLNGKIVVNKSSFNFSGQPVKAIEEYGTEISAQKSYSYDHMGRMVQEVHTLGKDSAKFISDYDLQGRIIRQTRIHGLDSLVTTNRYNIRSWIEAIESPLFSQKLHYTDGSGTPCYNGNISSMTCKGNDKVTRGYKFTYDGVSRMTDATYGEGDLINANPNRFTEQVTGYDKNGNILGLKRYGQTGASSYGLIDNLALTLNGNQLKAVNDAVTTSAYNNGFEFKDGAKVTTEYTYDTNG
;
A
#
# COMPACT_ATOMS: atom_id res chain seq x y z
N GLU A 1 26.44 -7.97 2.90
CA GLU A 1 27.56 -7.29 2.23
C GLU A 1 27.08 -6.61 0.95
N MET A 2 27.75 -5.49 0.59
CA MET A 2 27.41 -4.68 -0.58
C MET A 2 28.67 -4.43 -1.43
N VAL A 3 28.52 -4.49 -2.75
CA VAL A 3 29.58 -4.26 -3.73
C VAL A 3 29.16 -3.17 -4.69
N TYR A 4 30.00 -2.17 -4.85
CA TYR A 4 29.78 -0.99 -5.67
C TYR A 4 30.70 -0.98 -6.89
N ASP A 5 30.30 -0.32 -7.96
CA ASP A 5 31.14 -0.08 -9.12
C ASP A 5 31.99 1.20 -8.95
N ARG A 6 32.79 1.52 -9.98
CA ARG A 6 33.65 2.73 -10.00
C ARG A 6 32.88 4.03 -9.84
N ASN A 7 31.60 4.08 -10.23
CA ASN A 7 30.74 5.24 -10.14
C ASN A 7 29.93 5.27 -8.82
N ASN A 8 30.31 4.43 -7.85
CA ASN A 8 29.66 4.29 -6.54
C ASN A 8 28.17 3.87 -6.64
N ARG A 9 27.82 3.10 -7.69
CA ARG A 9 26.50 2.48 -7.85
C ARG A 9 26.54 1.10 -7.20
N LEU A 10 25.51 0.75 -6.40
CA LEU A 10 25.36 -0.58 -5.83
C LEU A 10 25.06 -1.57 -6.95
N VAL A 11 25.95 -2.54 -7.16
CA VAL A 11 25.79 -3.55 -8.23
C VAL A 11 25.45 -4.92 -7.69
N PHE A 12 26.04 -5.33 -6.56
CA PHE A 12 25.71 -6.58 -5.92
C PHE A 12 25.48 -6.39 -4.42
N ALA A 13 24.51 -7.14 -3.89
CA ALA A 13 24.23 -7.18 -2.47
C ALA A 13 23.86 -8.60 -2.03
N GLY A 14 24.40 -9.05 -0.91
CA GLY A 14 24.09 -10.36 -0.35
C GLY A 14 23.85 -10.30 1.15
N ASP A 15 22.72 -10.80 1.59
CA ASP A 15 22.44 -11.07 3.00
C ASP A 15 23.01 -12.44 3.43
N SER A 16 22.91 -12.76 4.72
CA SER A 16 23.45 -14.00 5.27
C SER A 16 22.75 -15.25 4.74
N GLU A 17 21.48 -15.16 4.40
CA GLU A 17 20.71 -16.28 3.86
C GLU A 17 21.02 -16.52 2.38
N GLN A 18 21.20 -15.46 1.60
CA GLN A 18 21.65 -15.55 0.22
C GLN A 18 23.07 -16.14 0.14
N GLN A 19 23.97 -15.72 1.02
CA GLN A 19 25.32 -16.26 1.09
C GLN A 19 25.34 -17.77 1.39
N LYS A 20 24.49 -18.24 2.30
CA LYS A 20 24.33 -19.68 2.58
C LYS A 20 23.88 -20.48 1.35
N ARG A 21 23.05 -19.86 0.49
CA ARG A 21 22.59 -20.46 -0.76
C ARG A 21 23.57 -20.29 -1.93
N GLY A 22 24.67 -19.57 -1.70
CA GLY A 22 25.67 -19.26 -2.74
C GLY A 22 25.12 -18.32 -3.81
N GLU A 23 24.31 -17.35 -3.43
CA GLU A 23 23.71 -16.37 -4.33
C GLU A 23 23.78 -14.95 -3.77
N CYS A 24 23.59 -13.94 -4.60
CA CYS A 24 23.42 -12.55 -4.19
C CYS A 24 22.51 -11.81 -5.20
N SER A 25 21.91 -10.72 -4.75
CA SER A 25 21.14 -9.83 -5.61
C SER A 25 22.07 -8.98 -6.48
N PHE A 26 21.63 -8.63 -7.69
CA PHE A 26 22.32 -7.66 -8.53
C PHE A 26 21.36 -6.59 -9.06
N SER A 27 21.91 -5.41 -9.32
CA SER A 27 21.25 -4.30 -10.02
C SER A 27 22.26 -3.65 -10.97
N ILE A 28 21.95 -3.63 -12.26
CA ILE A 28 22.82 -3.05 -13.30
C ILE A 28 22.07 -1.90 -13.95
N ALA A 29 22.74 -0.74 -13.97
CA ALA A 29 22.22 0.47 -14.60
C ALA A 29 22.69 0.60 -16.05
N ASP A 30 22.04 1.48 -16.82
CA ASP A 30 22.56 1.97 -18.09
C ASP A 30 23.65 3.05 -17.88
N GLN A 31 24.15 3.63 -18.97
CA GLN A 31 25.16 4.68 -18.92
C GLN A 31 24.65 5.98 -18.30
N LEU A 32 23.32 6.17 -18.23
CA LEU A 32 22.67 7.32 -17.59
C LEU A 32 22.38 7.06 -16.09
N GLY A 33 22.68 5.88 -15.57
CA GLY A 33 22.48 5.52 -14.18
C GLY A 33 21.08 4.98 -13.87
N ARG A 34 20.23 4.74 -14.87
CA ARG A 34 18.89 4.16 -14.68
C ARG A 34 19.00 2.64 -14.58
N GLU A 35 18.35 2.03 -13.59
CA GLU A 35 18.31 0.57 -13.46
C GLU A 35 17.63 -0.07 -14.68
N VAL A 36 18.36 -0.94 -15.38
CA VAL A 36 17.85 -1.66 -16.56
C VAL A 36 17.74 -3.15 -16.33
N LEU A 37 18.57 -3.74 -15.48
CA LEU A 37 18.51 -5.16 -15.15
C LEU A 37 18.65 -5.35 -13.64
N ASN A 38 17.77 -6.14 -13.05
CA ASN A 38 17.98 -6.65 -11.70
C ASN A 38 17.61 -8.14 -11.59
N GLY A 39 18.12 -8.79 -10.56
CA GLY A 39 17.88 -10.21 -10.34
C GLY A 39 18.82 -10.85 -9.33
N VAL A 40 19.04 -12.14 -9.52
CA VAL A 40 19.89 -12.96 -8.65
C VAL A 40 21.11 -13.45 -9.44
N TYR A 41 22.28 -13.23 -8.89
CA TYR A 41 23.54 -13.82 -9.33
C TYR A 41 23.74 -15.14 -8.59
N GLN A 42 23.81 -16.24 -9.38
CA GLN A 42 24.00 -17.60 -8.85
C GLN A 42 25.47 -17.87 -8.59
N GLY A 43 26.03 -17.27 -7.56
CA GLY A 43 27.42 -17.36 -7.17
C GLY A 43 27.68 -16.53 -5.91
N ALA A 44 28.87 -16.72 -5.33
CA ALA A 44 29.34 -15.87 -4.24
C ALA A 44 29.44 -14.42 -4.72
N LEU A 45 29.39 -13.47 -3.77
CA LEU A 45 29.60 -12.06 -4.05
C LEU A 45 30.88 -11.84 -4.89
N PRO A 46 30.82 -11.10 -5.99
CA PRO A 46 31.99 -10.76 -6.79
C PRO A 46 33.04 -9.98 -5.99
N ASP A 47 34.31 -10.09 -6.40
CA ASP A 47 35.40 -9.37 -5.75
C ASP A 47 35.14 -7.84 -5.79
N ARG A 48 35.10 -7.27 -4.60
CA ARG A 48 34.85 -5.85 -4.36
C ARG A 48 35.88 -4.97 -5.10
N ASN A 49 37.16 -5.33 -5.08
CA ASN A 49 38.21 -4.52 -5.68
C ASN A 49 38.06 -4.47 -7.21
N ASN A 50 37.74 -5.59 -7.84
CA ASN A 50 37.49 -5.65 -9.27
C ASN A 50 36.27 -4.82 -9.69
N CYS A 51 35.19 -4.89 -8.91
CA CYS A 51 33.98 -4.11 -9.17
C CYS A 51 34.23 -2.62 -8.98
N ASN A 52 34.85 -2.21 -7.88
CA ASN A 52 35.16 -0.80 -7.58
C ASN A 52 36.11 -0.15 -8.60
N ALA A 53 36.94 -0.95 -9.28
CA ALA A 53 37.85 -0.49 -10.34
C ALA A 53 37.17 -0.40 -11.72
N SER A 54 35.95 -0.93 -11.87
CA SER A 54 35.26 -1.11 -13.15
C SER A 54 34.00 -0.29 -13.22
N ASP A 55 33.72 0.23 -14.44
CA ASP A 55 32.43 0.83 -14.74
C ASP A 55 31.47 -0.27 -15.23
N ILE A 56 30.49 -0.64 -14.39
CA ILE A 56 29.54 -1.73 -14.66
C ILE A 56 28.23 -1.13 -15.15
N TYR A 57 27.87 -1.40 -16.40
CA TYR A 57 26.65 -0.88 -17.03
C TYR A 57 26.14 -1.82 -18.13
N ALA A 58 24.90 -1.62 -18.52
CA ALA A 58 24.30 -2.35 -19.64
C ALA A 58 23.85 -1.40 -20.75
N VAL A 59 23.95 -1.88 -21.99
CA VAL A 59 23.52 -1.18 -23.21
C VAL A 59 22.54 -2.06 -23.95
N PHE A 60 21.39 -1.53 -24.34
CA PHE A 60 20.42 -2.27 -25.13
C PHE A 60 21.02 -2.57 -26.52
N SER A 61 21.27 -3.84 -26.79
CA SER A 61 21.90 -4.35 -28.01
C SER A 61 21.35 -5.75 -28.32
N PRO A 62 20.09 -5.83 -28.76
CA PRO A 62 19.44 -7.11 -29.02
C PRO A 62 20.15 -7.87 -30.15
N GLY A 63 20.19 -9.21 -30.03
CA GLY A 63 20.85 -10.07 -31.03
C GLY A 63 22.35 -10.24 -30.85
N VAL A 64 23.01 -9.55 -29.92
CA VAL A 64 24.40 -9.75 -29.58
C VAL A 64 24.58 -11.01 -28.73
N ALA A 65 25.58 -11.83 -29.02
CA ALA A 65 25.90 -13.02 -28.24
C ALA A 65 26.14 -12.66 -26.76
N GLY A 66 25.54 -13.43 -25.84
CA GLY A 66 25.66 -13.20 -24.41
C GLY A 66 24.75 -12.08 -23.84
N ALA A 67 23.96 -11.40 -24.68
CA ALA A 67 22.99 -10.43 -24.18
C ALA A 67 21.97 -11.08 -23.26
N ARG A 68 21.59 -10.36 -22.20
CA ARG A 68 20.55 -10.74 -21.25
C ARG A 68 19.33 -9.81 -21.42
N GLU A 69 18.17 -10.35 -21.74
CA GLU A 69 16.95 -9.57 -22.04
C GLU A 69 17.19 -8.39 -23.01
N GLY A 70 18.01 -8.64 -24.05
CA GLY A 70 18.40 -7.65 -25.05
C GLY A 70 19.51 -6.69 -24.61
N TYR A 71 20.04 -6.79 -23.42
CA TYR A 71 21.12 -5.95 -22.91
C TYR A 71 22.47 -6.64 -22.96
N ARG A 72 23.46 -5.98 -23.59
CA ARG A 72 24.88 -6.30 -23.46
C ARG A 72 25.43 -5.65 -22.20
N ILE A 73 26.01 -6.46 -21.32
CA ILE A 73 26.53 -6.02 -20.05
C ILE A 73 28.03 -5.80 -20.15
N ASN A 74 28.51 -4.62 -19.75
CA ASN A 74 29.89 -4.32 -19.51
C ASN A 74 30.23 -4.61 -18.05
N CYS A 75 31.08 -5.60 -17.79
CA CYS A 75 31.49 -5.96 -16.43
C CYS A 75 32.96 -6.48 -16.45
N PRO A 76 33.66 -6.44 -15.29
CA PRO A 76 35.03 -6.93 -15.19
C PRO A 76 35.14 -8.44 -15.38
N ALA A 77 36.34 -8.91 -15.69
CA ALA A 77 36.66 -10.32 -15.70
C ALA A 77 36.37 -10.95 -14.31
N GLY A 78 35.82 -12.17 -14.30
CA GLY A 78 35.47 -12.90 -13.11
C GLY A 78 33.96 -12.84 -12.76
N ILE A 79 33.17 -11.96 -13.39
CA ILE A 79 31.70 -11.99 -13.31
C ILE A 79 31.18 -12.82 -14.51
N SER A 80 30.60 -14.00 -14.22
CA SER A 80 30.00 -14.84 -15.25
C SER A 80 28.59 -14.37 -15.58
N LEU A 81 28.37 -13.91 -16.81
CA LEU A 81 27.06 -13.47 -17.29
C LEU A 81 26.02 -14.60 -17.29
N GLU A 82 26.44 -15.86 -17.39
CA GLU A 82 25.53 -17.01 -17.35
C GLU A 82 24.90 -17.22 -16.00
N LYS A 83 25.55 -16.76 -14.93
CA LYS A 83 25.03 -16.82 -13.55
C LYS A 83 24.04 -15.72 -13.21
N LEU A 84 23.85 -14.73 -14.09
CA LEU A 84 22.86 -13.67 -13.91
C LEU A 84 21.46 -14.20 -14.29
N LYS A 85 20.65 -14.48 -13.29
CA LYS A 85 19.22 -14.75 -13.46
C LYS A 85 18.46 -13.43 -13.36
N VAL A 86 18.10 -12.87 -14.51
CA VAL A 86 17.36 -11.60 -14.58
C VAL A 86 15.94 -11.83 -14.08
N LEU A 87 15.52 -11.09 -13.05
CA LEU A 87 14.15 -11.08 -12.54
C LEU A 87 13.34 -9.93 -13.12
N GLN A 88 13.99 -8.81 -13.44
CA GLN A 88 13.33 -7.68 -14.09
C GLN A 88 14.29 -7.03 -15.09
N ALA A 89 13.74 -6.65 -16.24
CA ALA A 89 14.40 -5.81 -17.24
C ALA A 89 13.50 -4.61 -17.55
N ASN A 90 14.07 -3.40 -17.49
CA ASN A 90 13.40 -2.15 -17.83
C ASN A 90 13.96 -1.60 -19.16
N TYR A 91 13.07 -1.12 -20.02
CA TYR A 91 13.40 -0.53 -21.32
C TYR A 91 12.96 0.92 -21.33
N TYR A 92 13.86 1.82 -21.72
CA TYR A 92 13.65 3.27 -21.70
C TYR A 92 13.77 3.86 -23.10
N ASP A 93 13.24 5.05 -23.27
CA ASP A 93 13.43 5.95 -24.41
C ASP A 93 12.77 5.49 -25.70
N ARG A 94 12.74 4.19 -26.01
CA ARG A 94 12.41 3.64 -27.33
C ARG A 94 11.50 2.41 -27.21
N TYR A 95 10.89 2.02 -28.34
CA TYR A 95 10.08 0.79 -28.44
C TYR A 95 10.74 -0.29 -29.29
N THR A 96 12.03 -0.18 -29.60
CA THR A 96 12.77 -1.15 -30.42
C THR A 96 12.78 -2.56 -29.81
N PHE A 97 12.71 -2.68 -28.48
CA PHE A 97 12.55 -3.96 -27.79
C PHE A 97 11.27 -4.70 -28.21
N ALA A 98 10.20 -4.01 -28.53
CA ALA A 98 8.92 -4.61 -28.89
C ALA A 98 8.97 -5.36 -30.23
N SER A 99 9.85 -4.96 -31.16
CA SER A 99 10.07 -5.63 -32.44
C SER A 99 11.19 -6.64 -32.40
N THR A 100 12.11 -6.56 -31.42
CA THR A 100 13.33 -7.38 -31.38
C THR A 100 13.27 -8.51 -30.35
N LEU A 101 12.43 -8.39 -29.33
CA LEU A 101 12.27 -9.40 -28.28
C LEU A 101 10.89 -10.07 -28.39
N SER A 102 10.90 -11.38 -28.58
CA SER A 102 9.68 -12.18 -28.85
C SER A 102 8.59 -12.06 -27.78
N GLY A 103 8.96 -11.79 -26.53
CA GLY A 103 8.01 -11.68 -25.42
C GLY A 103 7.08 -10.46 -25.48
N PHE A 104 7.46 -9.42 -26.22
CA PHE A 104 6.67 -8.19 -26.37
C PHE A 104 5.69 -8.21 -27.56
N GLY A 105 5.54 -9.34 -28.24
CA GLY A 105 4.52 -9.54 -29.27
C GLY A 105 3.10 -9.72 -28.70
N GLY A 106 2.18 -10.20 -29.53
CA GLY A 106 0.89 -10.78 -29.05
C GLY A 106 -0.10 -9.79 -28.44
N GLY A 107 -0.14 -8.53 -28.87
CA GLY A 107 -1.16 -7.57 -28.42
C GLY A 107 -0.68 -6.53 -27.41
N LEU A 108 0.62 -6.45 -27.14
CA LEU A 108 1.22 -5.40 -26.29
C LEU A 108 1.47 -4.08 -27.05
N GLY A 109 1.26 -4.03 -28.37
CA GLY A 109 1.36 -2.82 -29.17
C GLY A 109 0.29 -1.78 -28.83
N TYR A 110 0.61 -0.51 -29.08
CA TYR A 110 -0.38 0.59 -28.89
C TYR A 110 -1.62 0.38 -29.76
N VAL A 111 -2.78 0.61 -29.16
CA VAL A 111 -4.07 0.65 -29.88
C VAL A 111 -4.74 1.99 -29.59
N GLU A 112 -5.00 2.76 -30.65
CA GLU A 112 -5.67 4.05 -30.52
C GLU A 112 -7.07 3.88 -29.98
N ASP A 113 -7.46 4.72 -29.02
CA ASP A 113 -8.79 4.79 -28.43
C ASP A 113 -9.19 6.26 -28.29
N ALA A 114 -10.16 6.67 -29.08
CA ALA A 114 -10.63 8.07 -29.11
C ALA A 114 -11.28 8.53 -27.78
N SER A 115 -11.63 7.60 -26.88
CA SER A 115 -12.25 7.90 -25.58
C SER A 115 -11.23 8.29 -24.51
N VAL A 116 -9.95 8.14 -24.78
CA VAL A 116 -8.82 8.54 -23.95
C VAL A 116 -7.83 9.39 -24.77
N GLY A 117 -6.71 9.77 -24.21
CA GLY A 117 -5.71 10.58 -24.92
C GLY A 117 -5.10 9.87 -26.15
N LYS A 118 -4.55 10.66 -27.06
CA LYS A 118 -3.78 10.15 -28.21
C LYS A 118 -2.31 10.02 -27.86
N ARG A 119 -1.71 8.90 -28.30
CA ARG A 119 -0.25 8.77 -28.30
C ARG A 119 0.38 9.86 -29.16
N TYR A 120 1.48 10.40 -28.72
CA TYR A 120 2.30 11.26 -29.55
C TYR A 120 2.72 10.53 -30.85
N SER A 121 2.46 11.16 -31.97
CA SER A 121 2.67 10.60 -33.31
C SER A 121 3.97 11.06 -34.01
N GLY A 122 4.73 11.97 -33.36
CA GLY A 122 6.05 12.40 -33.85
C GLY A 122 7.13 11.37 -33.61
N ASP A 123 8.40 11.81 -33.65
CA ASP A 123 9.53 10.93 -33.35
C ASP A 123 9.46 10.41 -31.91
N PRO A 124 9.13 9.12 -31.69
CA PRO A 124 9.01 8.57 -30.36
C PRO A 124 10.33 8.60 -29.58
N GLU A 125 11.48 8.65 -30.27
CA GLU A 125 12.79 8.67 -29.62
C GLU A 125 13.05 9.99 -28.89
N LEU A 126 12.54 11.10 -29.43
CA LEU A 126 12.67 12.41 -28.77
C LEU A 126 11.67 12.57 -27.62
N HIS A 127 10.49 11.99 -27.77
CA HIS A 127 9.38 12.23 -26.84
C HIS A 127 9.40 11.31 -25.63
N CYS A 128 9.85 10.06 -25.80
CA CYS A 128 9.94 9.07 -24.72
C CYS A 128 11.28 9.09 -24.00
N LYS A 129 12.15 10.06 -24.28
CA LYS A 129 13.44 10.17 -23.60
C LYS A 129 13.24 10.23 -22.08
N ASP A 130 13.99 9.42 -21.34
CA ASP A 130 13.92 9.22 -19.90
C ASP A 130 12.62 8.58 -19.39
N LEU A 131 11.70 8.15 -20.26
CA LEU A 131 10.50 7.44 -19.88
C LEU A 131 10.69 5.93 -19.99
N LEU A 132 10.09 5.19 -19.06
CA LEU A 132 10.00 3.74 -19.09
C LEU A 132 8.98 3.34 -20.16
N THR A 133 9.44 2.66 -21.22
CA THR A 133 8.60 2.26 -22.36
C THR A 133 8.20 0.78 -22.32
N GLY A 134 8.98 -0.05 -21.60
CA GLY A 134 8.65 -1.46 -21.43
C GLY A 134 9.30 -2.06 -20.19
N ARG A 135 8.76 -3.19 -19.77
CA ARG A 135 9.26 -3.97 -18.64
C ARG A 135 9.04 -5.45 -18.87
N MET A 136 10.01 -6.25 -18.52
CA MET A 136 9.87 -7.69 -18.32
C MET A 136 10.04 -8.01 -16.84
N THR A 137 9.16 -8.87 -16.29
CA THR A 137 9.26 -9.36 -14.91
C THR A 137 9.14 -10.89 -14.92
N MET A 138 10.07 -11.57 -14.25
CA MET A 138 10.03 -13.02 -14.09
C MET A 138 9.22 -13.41 -12.86
N VAL A 139 8.34 -14.39 -13.00
CA VAL A 139 7.57 -14.95 -11.90
C VAL A 139 8.50 -15.78 -11.02
N LEU A 140 8.54 -15.47 -9.72
CA LEU A 140 9.37 -16.20 -8.75
C LEU A 140 8.89 -17.66 -8.61
N GLY A 141 9.86 -18.57 -8.49
CA GLY A 141 9.57 -20.02 -8.42
C GLY A 141 9.30 -20.69 -9.76
N GLY A 142 9.35 -19.92 -10.88
CA GLY A 142 9.14 -20.43 -12.22
C GLY A 142 10.07 -19.76 -13.26
N ASN A 143 9.77 -20.03 -14.55
CA ASN A 143 10.44 -19.42 -15.69
C ASN A 143 9.49 -18.56 -16.54
N GLN A 144 8.25 -18.38 -16.06
CA GLN A 144 7.28 -17.54 -16.77
C GLN A 144 7.68 -16.07 -16.65
N LYS A 145 7.61 -15.35 -17.77
CA LYS A 145 7.89 -13.92 -17.86
C LYS A 145 6.60 -13.17 -18.14
N LEU A 146 6.43 -12.05 -17.47
CA LEU A 146 5.37 -11.10 -17.70
C LEU A 146 5.97 -9.87 -18.38
N TYR A 147 5.23 -9.30 -19.30
CA TYR A 147 5.70 -8.19 -20.13
C TYR A 147 4.71 -7.03 -20.04
N SER A 148 5.23 -5.81 -19.93
CA SER A 148 4.44 -4.58 -19.91
C SER A 148 5.00 -3.58 -20.91
N THR A 149 4.10 -2.82 -21.56
CA THR A 149 4.45 -1.70 -22.44
C THR A 149 3.69 -0.46 -22.00
N TYR A 150 4.35 0.70 -22.10
CA TYR A 150 3.86 1.99 -21.62
C TYR A 150 3.85 3.01 -22.75
N TYR A 151 2.73 3.69 -22.98
CA TYR A 151 2.56 4.64 -24.07
C TYR A 151 2.12 6.00 -23.53
N TYR A 152 2.71 7.05 -24.05
CA TYR A 152 2.61 8.41 -23.53
C TYR A 152 1.99 9.35 -24.56
N ASP A 153 1.30 10.42 -24.09
CA ASP A 153 0.80 11.52 -24.88
C ASP A 153 1.89 12.59 -25.11
N TYR A 154 1.50 13.72 -25.71
CA TYR A 154 2.38 14.85 -25.97
C TYR A 154 2.96 15.45 -24.67
N ASP A 155 2.17 15.49 -23.60
CA ASP A 155 2.55 16.04 -22.31
C ASP A 155 3.30 15.04 -21.42
N ARG A 156 3.66 13.85 -21.98
CA ARG A 156 4.36 12.75 -21.31
C ARG A 156 3.54 12.06 -20.22
N ASN A 157 2.20 12.20 -20.24
CA ASN A 157 1.33 11.42 -19.38
C ASN A 157 1.20 9.99 -19.90
N LEU A 158 1.17 9.02 -19.00
CA LEU A 158 0.96 7.60 -19.33
C LEU A 158 -0.51 7.38 -19.71
N ILE A 159 -0.79 7.30 -21.02
CA ILE A 159 -2.16 7.14 -21.53
C ILE A 159 -2.57 5.70 -21.78
N GLN A 160 -1.61 4.79 -21.96
CA GLN A 160 -1.91 3.38 -22.11
C GLN A 160 -0.78 2.52 -21.56
N GLU A 161 -1.13 1.57 -20.71
CA GLU A 161 -0.30 0.46 -20.28
C GLU A 161 -0.94 -0.84 -20.76
N ARG A 162 -0.15 -1.75 -21.29
CA ARG A 162 -0.59 -3.09 -21.67
C ARG A 162 0.33 -4.11 -21.05
N HIS A 163 -0.23 -5.09 -20.36
CA HIS A 163 0.60 -6.11 -19.72
C HIS A 163 -0.03 -7.51 -19.80
N THR A 164 0.86 -8.50 -19.82
CA THR A 164 0.46 -9.92 -19.76
C THR A 164 0.21 -10.34 -18.31
N THR A 165 -0.74 -11.24 -18.12
CA THR A 165 -1.08 -11.83 -16.82
C THR A 165 -0.56 -13.27 -16.73
N LEU A 166 -0.62 -13.86 -15.53
CA LEU A 166 -0.18 -15.25 -15.29
C LEU A 166 -0.92 -16.27 -16.15
N ASN A 167 -2.16 -16.01 -16.50
CA ASN A 167 -2.99 -16.88 -17.36
C ASN A 167 -2.87 -16.55 -18.86
N GLY A 168 -1.92 -15.70 -19.25
CA GLY A 168 -1.65 -15.33 -20.65
C GLY A 168 -2.62 -14.32 -21.27
N LYS A 169 -3.61 -13.83 -20.52
CA LYS A 169 -4.46 -12.72 -20.97
C LYS A 169 -3.72 -11.40 -20.90
N ILE A 170 -4.17 -10.42 -21.68
CA ILE A 170 -3.66 -9.05 -21.64
C ILE A 170 -4.63 -8.16 -20.89
N VAL A 171 -4.11 -7.39 -19.96
CA VAL A 171 -4.80 -6.28 -19.32
C VAL A 171 -4.34 -4.99 -20.00
N VAL A 172 -5.29 -4.12 -20.25
CA VAL A 172 -5.06 -2.80 -20.84
C VAL A 172 -5.59 -1.73 -19.92
N ASN A 173 -4.70 -0.91 -19.40
CA ASN A 173 -5.02 0.28 -18.62
C ASN A 173 -4.92 1.49 -19.54
N LYS A 174 -5.96 2.29 -19.62
CA LYS A 174 -6.02 3.50 -20.43
C LYS A 174 -6.38 4.69 -19.56
N SER A 175 -5.77 5.84 -19.81
CA SER A 175 -6.03 7.06 -19.03
C SER A 175 -6.09 8.28 -19.94
N SER A 176 -6.90 9.26 -19.56
CA SER A 176 -6.85 10.59 -20.13
C SER A 176 -6.70 11.63 -19.03
N PHE A 177 -6.09 12.73 -19.37
CA PHE A 177 -5.69 13.78 -18.43
C PHE A 177 -6.24 15.12 -18.88
N ASN A 178 -6.48 16.03 -17.94
CA ASN A 178 -6.72 17.43 -18.24
C ASN A 178 -5.38 18.15 -18.47
N PHE A 179 -5.44 19.44 -18.84
CA PHE A 179 -4.25 20.25 -19.11
C PHE A 179 -3.33 20.42 -17.87
N SER A 180 -3.84 20.17 -16.66
CA SER A 180 -3.06 20.21 -15.41
C SER A 180 -2.42 18.87 -15.06
N GLY A 181 -2.53 17.84 -15.93
CA GLY A 181 -1.99 16.51 -15.70
C GLY A 181 -2.79 15.66 -14.72
N GLN A 182 -4.02 16.06 -14.37
CA GLN A 182 -4.88 15.28 -13.50
C GLN A 182 -5.71 14.28 -14.33
N PRO A 183 -5.86 13.01 -13.89
CA PRO A 183 -6.64 12.01 -14.61
C PRO A 183 -8.12 12.40 -14.63
N VAL A 184 -8.75 12.41 -15.81
CA VAL A 184 -10.18 12.64 -15.96
C VAL A 184 -10.94 11.38 -16.30
N LYS A 185 -10.24 10.36 -16.82
CA LYS A 185 -10.79 9.06 -17.11
C LYS A 185 -9.72 7.98 -16.99
N ALA A 186 -10.08 6.83 -16.44
CA ALA A 186 -9.29 5.63 -16.43
C ALA A 186 -10.17 4.44 -16.83
N ILE A 187 -9.64 3.56 -17.69
CA ILE A 187 -10.32 2.35 -18.15
C ILE A 187 -9.37 1.19 -17.93
N GLU A 188 -9.85 0.12 -17.36
CA GLU A 188 -9.15 -1.16 -17.24
C GLU A 188 -9.93 -2.24 -18.00
N GLU A 189 -9.29 -2.87 -18.97
CA GLU A 189 -9.86 -3.94 -19.78
C GLU A 189 -9.12 -5.24 -19.51
N TYR A 190 -9.83 -6.29 -19.13
CA TYR A 190 -9.30 -7.63 -18.92
C TYR A 190 -9.74 -8.54 -20.07
N GLY A 191 -8.90 -8.68 -21.08
CA GLY A 191 -9.26 -9.36 -22.31
C GLY A 191 -10.43 -8.64 -23.01
N THR A 192 -11.45 -9.41 -23.41
CA THR A 192 -12.70 -8.90 -24.02
C THR A 192 -13.90 -8.95 -23.06
N GLU A 193 -13.69 -9.41 -21.82
CA GLU A 193 -14.80 -9.83 -20.95
C GLU A 193 -15.18 -8.78 -19.92
N ILE A 194 -14.23 -8.05 -19.38
CA ILE A 194 -14.43 -7.09 -18.30
C ILE A 194 -13.84 -5.75 -18.68
N SER A 195 -14.65 -4.72 -18.57
CA SER A 195 -14.19 -3.33 -18.66
C SER A 195 -14.69 -2.57 -17.45
N ALA A 196 -13.76 -2.08 -16.65
CA ALA A 196 -14.02 -1.17 -15.54
C ALA A 196 -13.60 0.24 -15.94
N GLN A 197 -14.45 1.23 -15.68
CA GLN A 197 -14.16 2.62 -15.98
C GLN A 197 -14.31 3.47 -14.74
N LYS A 198 -13.40 4.42 -14.58
CA LYS A 198 -13.48 5.51 -13.61
C LYS A 198 -13.47 6.83 -14.35
N SER A 199 -14.24 7.79 -13.89
CA SER A 199 -14.18 9.17 -14.37
C SER A 199 -14.13 10.13 -13.20
N TYR A 200 -13.40 11.22 -13.37
CA TYR A 200 -13.09 12.18 -12.32
C TYR A 200 -13.44 13.60 -12.79
N SER A 201 -13.95 14.42 -11.89
CA SER A 201 -14.15 15.84 -12.11
C SER A 201 -13.52 16.64 -10.97
N TYR A 202 -12.98 17.80 -11.32
CA TYR A 202 -12.24 18.66 -10.40
C TYR A 202 -12.86 20.06 -10.37
N ASP A 203 -12.71 20.73 -9.25
CA ASP A 203 -13.03 22.16 -9.14
C ASP A 203 -11.87 23.04 -9.65
N HIS A 204 -12.08 24.36 -9.62
CA HIS A 204 -11.08 25.33 -10.06
C HIS A 204 -9.79 25.36 -9.21
N MET A 205 -9.82 24.76 -8.02
CA MET A 205 -8.65 24.59 -7.13
C MET A 205 -7.92 23.25 -7.39
N GLY A 206 -8.41 22.43 -8.35
CA GLY A 206 -7.86 21.13 -8.65
C GLY A 206 -8.23 20.03 -7.64
N ARG A 207 -9.25 20.24 -6.80
CA ARG A 207 -9.73 19.23 -5.85
C ARG A 207 -10.78 18.36 -6.53
N MET A 208 -10.72 17.04 -6.29
CA MET A 208 -11.66 16.07 -6.88
C MET A 208 -13.05 16.24 -6.26
N VAL A 209 -14.01 16.73 -7.04
CA VAL A 209 -15.40 16.92 -6.60
C VAL A 209 -16.31 15.76 -6.96
N GLN A 210 -15.93 14.96 -7.96
CA GLN A 210 -16.71 13.79 -8.34
C GLN A 210 -15.80 12.66 -8.83
N GLU A 211 -16.14 11.44 -8.44
CA GLU A 211 -15.61 10.19 -8.99
C GLU A 211 -16.78 9.28 -9.33
N VAL A 212 -16.77 8.66 -10.53
CA VAL A 212 -17.75 7.68 -10.95
C VAL A 212 -17.04 6.40 -11.33
N HIS A 213 -17.45 5.29 -10.73
CA HIS A 213 -17.01 3.95 -11.09
C HIS A 213 -18.10 3.25 -11.88
N THR A 214 -17.74 2.64 -13.00
CA THR A 214 -18.66 1.87 -13.85
C THR A 214 -18.07 0.49 -14.11
N LEU A 215 -18.85 -0.54 -13.88
CA LEU A 215 -18.54 -1.92 -14.21
C LEU A 215 -19.73 -2.55 -14.95
N GLY A 216 -19.57 -2.74 -16.25
CA GLY A 216 -20.67 -3.17 -17.09
C GLY A 216 -21.85 -2.17 -17.07
N LYS A 217 -22.99 -2.57 -16.50
CA LYS A 217 -24.20 -1.73 -16.36
C LYS A 217 -24.30 -1.04 -14.98
N ASP A 218 -23.50 -1.48 -14.03
CA ASP A 218 -23.52 -0.95 -12.67
C ASP A 218 -22.63 0.27 -12.54
N SER A 219 -23.09 1.26 -11.80
CA SER A 219 -22.28 2.45 -11.50
C SER A 219 -22.44 2.91 -10.06
N ALA A 220 -21.33 3.36 -9.51
CA ALA A 220 -21.28 4.03 -8.22
C ALA A 220 -20.68 5.43 -8.39
N LYS A 221 -21.30 6.43 -7.79
CA LYS A 221 -20.89 7.82 -7.88
C LYS A 221 -20.57 8.35 -6.48
N PHE A 222 -19.44 9.04 -6.36
CA PHE A 222 -18.96 9.69 -5.16
C PHE A 222 -18.83 11.19 -5.44
N ILE A 223 -19.46 12.02 -4.61
CA ILE A 223 -19.39 13.48 -4.71
C ILE A 223 -18.81 14.01 -3.41
N SER A 224 -17.86 14.93 -3.49
CA SER A 224 -17.22 15.57 -2.34
C SER A 224 -17.39 17.07 -2.41
N ASP A 225 -17.90 17.66 -1.33
CA ASP A 225 -17.97 19.12 -1.13
C ASP A 225 -16.88 19.52 -0.13
N TYR A 226 -16.24 20.66 -0.37
CA TYR A 226 -15.15 21.17 0.42
C TYR A 226 -15.47 22.52 1.03
N ASP A 227 -14.90 22.78 2.20
CA ASP A 227 -14.88 24.14 2.75
C ASP A 227 -13.78 25.01 2.12
N LEU A 228 -13.70 26.27 2.55
CA LEU A 228 -12.70 27.21 2.07
C LEU A 228 -11.26 26.83 2.42
N GLN A 229 -11.08 25.94 3.40
CA GLN A 229 -9.76 25.42 3.82
C GLN A 229 -9.36 24.14 3.08
N GLY A 230 -10.22 23.62 2.18
CA GLY A 230 -9.98 22.39 1.41
C GLY A 230 -10.31 21.10 2.16
N ARG A 231 -11.04 21.17 3.27
CA ARG A 231 -11.46 19.99 4.03
C ARG A 231 -12.81 19.49 3.51
N ILE A 232 -12.99 18.18 3.46
CA ILE A 232 -14.25 17.55 3.02
C ILE A 232 -15.32 17.74 4.09
N ILE A 233 -16.35 18.54 3.79
CA ILE A 233 -17.48 18.78 4.68
C ILE A 233 -18.69 17.88 4.37
N ARG A 234 -18.78 17.34 3.17
CA ARG A 234 -19.85 16.45 2.74
C ARG A 234 -19.36 15.47 1.70
N GLN A 235 -19.76 14.22 1.85
CA GLN A 235 -19.61 13.18 0.84
C GLN A 235 -20.97 12.55 0.54
N THR A 236 -21.29 12.42 -0.74
CA THR A 236 -22.49 11.71 -1.20
C THR A 236 -22.05 10.49 -1.99
N ARG A 237 -22.52 9.31 -1.59
CA ARG A 237 -22.34 8.05 -2.30
C ARG A 237 -23.67 7.66 -2.93
N ILE A 238 -23.68 7.39 -4.23
CA ILE A 238 -24.88 7.01 -4.98
C ILE A 238 -24.60 5.68 -5.66
N HIS A 239 -25.51 4.72 -5.47
CA HIS A 239 -25.49 3.44 -6.17
C HIS A 239 -26.92 3.07 -6.57
N GLY A 240 -27.18 3.04 -7.88
CA GLY A 240 -28.54 2.90 -8.39
C GLY A 240 -29.47 4.03 -7.92
N LEU A 241 -30.55 3.68 -7.21
CA LEU A 241 -31.50 4.63 -6.61
C LEU A 241 -31.13 5.03 -5.17
N ASP A 242 -30.18 4.34 -4.56
CA ASP A 242 -29.78 4.59 -3.17
C ASP A 242 -28.73 5.69 -3.09
N SER A 243 -28.89 6.56 -2.11
CA SER A 243 -27.87 7.56 -1.80
C SER A 243 -27.61 7.64 -0.30
N LEU A 244 -26.33 7.76 0.05
CA LEU A 244 -25.86 7.96 1.42
C LEU A 244 -25.06 9.25 1.49
N VAL A 245 -25.54 10.19 2.28
CA VAL A 245 -24.84 11.44 2.56
C VAL A 245 -24.14 11.34 3.91
N THR A 246 -22.86 11.66 3.93
CA THR A 246 -22.06 11.80 5.16
C THR A 246 -21.56 13.24 5.25
N THR A 247 -21.77 13.90 6.39
CA THR A 247 -21.27 15.26 6.67
C THR A 247 -20.20 15.23 7.74
N ASN A 248 -19.16 16.05 7.59
CA ASN A 248 -18.09 16.21 8.56
C ASN A 248 -18.09 17.63 9.10
N ARG A 249 -17.85 17.78 10.39
CA ARG A 249 -17.59 19.06 11.03
C ARG A 249 -16.20 19.07 11.65
N TYR A 250 -15.58 20.23 11.61
CA TYR A 250 -14.23 20.45 12.11
C TYR A 250 -14.20 21.66 13.05
N ASN A 251 -13.34 21.60 14.04
CA ASN A 251 -13.03 22.77 14.87
C ASN A 251 -12.02 23.70 14.17
N ILE A 252 -11.69 24.81 14.85
CA ILE A 252 -10.74 25.81 14.35
C ILE A 252 -9.32 25.27 14.14
N ARG A 253 -8.97 24.13 14.75
CA ARG A 253 -7.68 23.45 14.61
C ARG A 253 -7.71 22.36 13.51
N SER A 254 -8.79 22.29 12.74
CA SER A 254 -9.04 21.28 11.71
C SER A 254 -9.17 19.83 12.24
N TRP A 255 -9.46 19.66 13.52
CA TRP A 255 -9.80 18.36 14.08
C TRP A 255 -11.27 18.05 13.83
N ILE A 256 -11.57 16.79 13.48
CA ILE A 256 -12.96 16.35 13.28
C ILE A 256 -13.71 16.38 14.60
N GLU A 257 -14.84 17.07 14.63
CA GLU A 257 -15.78 17.09 15.76
C GLU A 257 -16.97 16.16 15.56
N ALA A 258 -17.43 16.02 14.32
CA ALA A 258 -18.56 15.16 14.03
C ALA A 258 -18.48 14.57 12.61
N ILE A 259 -18.94 13.32 12.51
CA ILE A 259 -19.24 12.61 11.28
C ILE A 259 -20.69 12.17 11.39
N GLU A 260 -21.55 12.60 10.46
CA GLU A 260 -22.98 12.35 10.54
C GLU A 260 -23.54 11.80 9.24
N SER A 261 -24.29 10.70 9.32
CA SER A 261 -25.05 10.12 8.22
C SER A 261 -26.39 9.56 8.76
N PRO A 262 -27.35 9.22 7.89
CA PRO A 262 -28.61 8.60 8.34
C PRO A 262 -28.44 7.27 9.09
N LEU A 263 -27.36 6.52 8.78
CA LEU A 263 -27.12 5.18 9.34
C LEU A 263 -26.17 5.19 10.53
N PHE A 264 -25.30 6.19 10.62
CA PHE A 264 -24.28 6.26 11.65
C PHE A 264 -23.91 7.71 11.94
N SER A 265 -23.74 8.04 13.20
CA SER A 265 -23.16 9.32 13.63
C SER A 265 -22.09 9.10 14.69
N GLN A 266 -21.05 9.92 14.64
CA GLN A 266 -19.96 9.93 15.61
C GLN A 266 -19.61 11.37 15.98
N LYS A 267 -19.36 11.62 17.26
CA LYS A 267 -18.83 12.90 17.75
C LYS A 267 -17.55 12.65 18.52
N LEU A 268 -16.55 13.48 18.27
CA LEU A 268 -15.26 13.46 18.93
C LEU A 268 -15.14 14.74 19.78
N HIS A 269 -14.81 14.57 21.04
CA HIS A 269 -14.64 15.64 22.00
C HIS A 269 -13.16 15.73 22.39
N TYR A 270 -12.66 16.95 22.50
CA TYR A 270 -11.26 17.21 22.84
C TYR A 270 -11.17 17.96 24.18
N THR A 271 -11.74 19.16 24.22
CA THR A 271 -11.74 20.04 25.41
C THR A 271 -13.08 20.11 26.10
N ASP A 272 -14.07 19.46 25.55
CA ASP A 272 -15.45 19.36 26.00
C ASP A 272 -15.87 17.88 26.14
N GLY A 273 -17.18 17.66 26.38
CA GLY A 273 -17.76 16.32 26.48
C GLY A 273 -17.61 15.71 27.87
N SER A 274 -17.71 14.36 27.93
CA SER A 274 -17.79 13.65 29.22
C SER A 274 -16.43 13.15 29.72
N GLY A 275 -15.35 13.32 28.95
CA GLY A 275 -13.98 12.95 29.32
C GLY A 275 -13.19 14.09 29.98
N THR A 276 -11.96 13.82 30.39
CA THR A 276 -11.03 14.85 30.85
C THR A 276 -10.56 15.68 29.66
N PRO A 277 -10.67 17.04 29.70
CA PRO A 277 -10.28 17.89 28.58
C PRO A 277 -8.83 17.69 28.15
N CYS A 278 -8.61 17.53 26.83
CA CYS A 278 -7.30 17.39 26.21
C CYS A 278 -7.04 18.56 25.23
N TYR A 279 -5.96 19.30 25.44
CA TYR A 279 -5.62 20.50 24.66
C TYR A 279 -4.55 20.24 23.60
N ASN A 280 -3.96 19.05 23.60
CA ASN A 280 -2.86 18.62 22.73
C ASN A 280 -3.32 17.89 21.46
N GLY A 281 -4.64 17.70 21.27
CA GLY A 281 -5.21 16.96 20.15
C GLY A 281 -5.63 15.52 20.49
N ASN A 282 -5.36 15.05 21.69
CA ASN A 282 -5.91 13.79 22.16
C ASN A 282 -7.43 13.90 22.31
N ILE A 283 -8.15 12.83 21.96
CA ILE A 283 -9.60 12.76 22.09
C ILE A 283 -9.94 12.50 23.57
N SER A 284 -10.69 13.39 24.20
CA SER A 284 -11.12 13.22 25.59
C SER A 284 -12.24 12.20 25.73
N SER A 285 -13.18 12.23 24.80
CA SER A 285 -14.28 11.27 24.70
C SER A 285 -14.84 11.21 23.29
N MET A 286 -15.51 10.11 22.97
CA MET A 286 -16.26 9.97 21.73
C MET A 286 -17.63 9.38 21.99
N THR A 287 -18.61 9.76 21.17
CA THR A 287 -19.93 9.13 21.13
C THR A 287 -20.27 8.68 19.72
N CYS A 288 -21.00 7.58 19.60
CA CYS A 288 -21.52 7.11 18.33
C CYS A 288 -22.97 6.61 18.49
N LYS A 289 -23.72 6.69 17.39
CA LYS A 289 -25.06 6.11 17.24
C LYS A 289 -25.12 5.33 15.94
N GLY A 290 -25.53 4.10 16.03
CA GLY A 290 -25.87 3.27 14.89
C GLY A 290 -27.35 3.37 14.52
N ASN A 291 -27.81 2.39 13.74
CA ASN A 291 -29.21 2.33 13.30
C ASN A 291 -30.19 2.09 14.44
N ASP A 292 -29.78 1.49 15.55
CA ASP A 292 -30.58 1.27 16.76
C ASP A 292 -30.80 2.55 17.60
N LYS A 293 -30.19 3.67 17.20
CA LYS A 293 -30.28 5.00 17.84
C LYS A 293 -29.79 5.06 19.30
N VAL A 294 -29.15 3.99 19.77
CA VAL A 294 -28.54 3.98 21.09
C VAL A 294 -27.22 4.73 21.06
N THR A 295 -27.06 5.74 21.95
CA THR A 295 -25.78 6.42 22.12
C THR A 295 -24.84 5.52 22.90
N ARG A 296 -23.67 5.25 22.33
CA ARG A 296 -22.54 4.55 22.93
C ARG A 296 -21.29 5.39 22.79
N GLY A 297 -20.33 5.18 23.66
CA GLY A 297 -19.10 5.93 23.56
C GLY A 297 -18.01 5.47 24.50
N TYR A 298 -16.91 6.20 24.46
CA TYR A 298 -15.75 5.99 25.29
C TYR A 298 -15.25 7.30 25.88
N LYS A 299 -14.79 7.24 27.12
CA LYS A 299 -13.96 8.26 27.77
C LYS A 299 -12.53 7.75 27.78
N PHE A 300 -11.60 8.57 27.31
CA PHE A 300 -10.20 8.19 27.22
C PHE A 300 -9.38 8.87 28.30
N THR A 301 -8.41 8.14 28.83
CA THR A 301 -7.37 8.70 29.70
C THR A 301 -5.98 8.39 29.12
N TYR A 302 -5.04 9.26 29.42
CA TYR A 302 -3.69 9.20 28.86
C TYR A 302 -2.67 9.37 29.97
N ASP A 303 -1.47 8.80 29.76
CA ASP A 303 -0.33 9.03 30.62
C ASP A 303 0.39 10.35 30.30
N GLY A 304 1.43 10.67 31.05
CA GLY A 304 2.20 11.92 30.90
C GLY A 304 2.91 12.11 29.57
N VAL A 305 3.01 11.07 28.74
CA VAL A 305 3.58 11.10 27.38
C VAL A 305 2.54 10.85 26.30
N SER A 306 1.26 11.05 26.64
CA SER A 306 0.10 10.98 25.72
C SER A 306 -0.21 9.57 25.17
N ARG A 307 0.17 8.50 25.89
CA ARG A 307 -0.25 7.14 25.55
C ARG A 307 -1.57 6.83 26.27
N MET A 308 -2.51 6.19 25.57
CA MET A 308 -3.81 5.84 26.12
C MET A 308 -3.67 4.78 27.22
N THR A 309 -4.24 5.06 28.40
CA THR A 309 -4.29 4.12 29.54
C THR A 309 -5.65 3.47 29.68
N ASP A 310 -6.72 4.21 29.43
CA ASP A 310 -8.08 3.69 29.53
C ASP A 310 -8.95 4.17 28.37
N ALA A 311 -9.82 3.29 27.91
CA ALA A 311 -10.98 3.57 27.08
C ALA A 311 -12.23 3.06 27.82
N THR A 312 -12.76 3.88 28.72
CA THR A 312 -13.92 3.53 29.54
C THR A 312 -15.18 3.63 28.71
N TYR A 313 -15.82 2.50 28.43
CA TYR A 313 -17.09 2.43 27.71
C TYR A 313 -18.23 3.03 28.50
N GLY A 314 -19.23 3.57 27.82
CA GLY A 314 -20.48 4.00 28.39
C GLY A 314 -21.60 4.14 27.38
N GLU A 315 -22.83 4.18 27.89
CA GLU A 315 -24.05 4.36 27.12
C GLU A 315 -24.84 5.59 27.64
N GLY A 316 -25.71 6.11 26.78
CA GLY A 316 -26.49 7.33 27.06
C GLY A 316 -25.72 8.61 26.73
N ASP A 317 -26.36 9.76 26.85
CA ASP A 317 -25.79 11.04 26.43
C ASP A 317 -24.53 11.45 27.22
N LEU A 318 -24.43 11.05 28.47
CA LEU A 318 -23.26 11.28 29.33
C LEU A 318 -22.28 10.13 29.34
N ILE A 319 -22.53 9.08 28.54
CA ILE A 319 -21.74 7.85 28.47
C ILE A 319 -21.27 7.34 29.83
N ASN A 320 -22.22 7.22 30.77
CA ASN A 320 -21.96 6.78 32.15
C ASN A 320 -22.72 5.51 32.53
N ALA A 321 -23.66 5.03 31.69
CA ALA A 321 -24.35 3.76 31.92
C ALA A 321 -23.51 2.59 31.38
N ASN A 322 -23.61 1.43 32.03
CA ASN A 322 -22.98 0.17 31.60
C ASN A 322 -21.46 0.21 31.36
N PRO A 323 -20.64 0.81 32.26
CA PRO A 323 -19.21 1.07 32.00
C PRO A 323 -18.38 -0.19 31.77
N ASN A 324 -18.79 -1.37 32.26
CA ASN A 324 -18.04 -2.61 32.16
C ASN A 324 -18.46 -3.51 30.99
N ARG A 325 -19.22 -2.97 30.02
CA ARG A 325 -19.61 -3.78 28.86
C ARG A 325 -18.48 -3.99 27.89
N PHE A 326 -17.74 -2.93 27.55
CA PHE A 326 -16.69 -2.97 26.52
C PHE A 326 -15.51 -2.03 26.86
N THR A 327 -15.24 -1.82 28.13
CA THR A 327 -14.09 -1.03 28.60
C THR A 327 -12.79 -1.77 28.28
N GLU A 328 -11.77 -1.00 27.84
CA GLU A 328 -10.41 -1.47 27.64
C GLU A 328 -9.42 -0.65 28.46
N GLN A 329 -8.40 -1.32 29.02
CA GLN A 329 -7.40 -0.68 29.89
C GLN A 329 -6.02 -1.21 29.56
N VAL A 330 -5.07 -0.33 29.25
CA VAL A 330 -3.67 -0.67 29.15
C VAL A 330 -3.04 -0.52 30.52
N THR A 331 -2.67 -1.64 31.14
CA THR A 331 -2.20 -1.67 32.52
C THR A 331 -0.73 -1.32 32.69
N GLY A 332 0.01 -1.21 31.60
CA GLY A 332 1.42 -0.78 31.61
C GLY A 332 2.04 -0.65 30.25
N TYR A 333 3.04 0.22 30.18
CA TYR A 333 3.93 0.39 29.04
C TYR A 333 5.39 0.28 29.50
N ASP A 334 6.24 -0.25 28.63
CA ASP A 334 7.68 -0.15 28.83
C ASP A 334 8.23 1.24 28.39
N LYS A 335 9.54 1.43 28.52
CA LYS A 335 10.22 2.69 28.13
C LYS A 335 10.20 2.94 26.61
N ASN A 336 10.02 1.90 25.80
CA ASN A 336 9.95 1.98 24.34
C ASN A 336 8.51 2.24 23.85
N GLY A 337 7.51 2.20 24.76
CA GLY A 337 6.10 2.37 24.44
C GLY A 337 5.37 1.06 24.11
N ASN A 338 6.00 -0.08 24.30
CA ASN A 338 5.33 -1.37 24.13
C ASN A 338 4.33 -1.62 25.25
N ILE A 339 3.16 -2.18 24.92
CA ILE A 339 2.13 -2.56 25.88
C ILE A 339 2.61 -3.78 26.66
N LEU A 340 2.59 -3.69 28.00
CA LEU A 340 2.94 -4.77 28.92
C LEU A 340 1.73 -5.52 29.46
N GLY A 341 0.55 -4.89 29.43
CA GLY A 341 -0.66 -5.54 29.88
C GLY A 341 -1.92 -4.84 29.36
N LEU A 342 -2.95 -5.65 29.12
CA LEU A 342 -4.23 -5.19 28.55
C LEU A 342 -5.38 -5.93 29.22
N LYS A 343 -6.37 -5.18 29.71
CA LYS A 343 -7.64 -5.72 30.17
C LYS A 343 -8.73 -5.34 29.19
N ARG A 344 -9.60 -6.29 28.85
CA ARG A 344 -10.77 -6.05 28.00
C ARG A 344 -12.03 -6.63 28.66
N TYR A 345 -13.09 -5.85 28.62
CA TYR A 345 -14.41 -6.26 29.04
C TYR A 345 -15.26 -6.57 27.81
N GLY A 346 -16.11 -7.57 27.91
CA GLY A 346 -16.99 -7.99 26.81
C GLY A 346 -18.17 -8.79 27.34
N GLN A 347 -18.97 -9.30 26.41
CA GLN A 347 -20.13 -10.10 26.74
C GLN A 347 -19.70 -11.50 27.20
N THR A 348 -20.17 -11.92 28.39
CA THR A 348 -19.87 -13.24 29.00
C THR A 348 -21.10 -14.16 29.06
N GLY A 349 -22.27 -13.66 28.69
CA GLY A 349 -23.53 -14.41 28.61
C GLY A 349 -24.59 -13.61 27.85
N ALA A 350 -25.78 -14.14 27.66
CA ALA A 350 -26.83 -13.50 26.85
C ALA A 350 -27.15 -12.06 27.27
N SER A 351 -27.03 -11.75 28.56
CA SER A 351 -27.26 -10.40 29.14
C SER A 351 -26.19 -9.99 30.15
N SER A 352 -25.13 -10.78 30.30
CA SER A 352 -24.06 -10.50 31.27
C SER A 352 -22.79 -10.04 30.55
N TYR A 353 -22.03 -9.17 31.21
CA TYR A 353 -20.77 -8.60 30.74
C TYR A 353 -19.74 -8.68 31.87
N GLY A 354 -18.49 -8.84 31.50
CA GLY A 354 -17.40 -8.97 32.46
C GLY A 354 -16.03 -8.93 31.77
N LEU A 355 -15.01 -9.17 32.55
CA LEU A 355 -13.63 -9.25 32.06
C LEU A 355 -13.49 -10.51 31.19
N ILE A 356 -13.10 -10.32 29.93
CA ILE A 356 -12.86 -11.40 28.95
C ILE A 356 -11.38 -11.64 28.69
N ASP A 357 -10.52 -10.63 28.89
CA ASP A 357 -9.07 -10.75 28.79
C ASP A 357 -8.39 -9.98 29.91
N ASN A 358 -7.32 -10.53 30.47
CA ASN A 358 -6.39 -9.88 31.38
C ASN A 358 -4.97 -10.31 30.99
N LEU A 359 -4.49 -9.69 29.93
CA LEU A 359 -3.28 -10.09 29.24
C LEU A 359 -2.05 -9.51 29.92
N ALA A 360 -1.03 -10.35 30.10
CA ALA A 360 0.33 -9.95 30.43
C ALA A 360 1.25 -10.28 29.24
N LEU A 361 1.88 -9.26 28.68
CA LEU A 361 2.75 -9.38 27.52
C LEU A 361 4.22 -9.40 27.98
N THR A 362 4.94 -10.43 27.57
CA THR A 362 6.38 -10.56 27.79
C THR A 362 7.11 -10.25 26.49
N LEU A 363 8.05 -9.30 26.53
CA LEU A 363 8.81 -8.87 25.36
C LEU A 363 10.30 -9.16 25.52
N ASN A 364 10.97 -9.30 24.38
CA ASN A 364 12.43 -9.27 24.24
C ASN A 364 12.79 -8.08 23.36
N GLY A 365 13.19 -6.95 23.97
CA GLY A 365 13.23 -5.67 23.25
C GLY A 365 11.85 -5.27 22.78
N ASN A 366 11.66 -5.10 21.47
CA ASN A 366 10.36 -4.79 20.85
C ASN A 366 9.64 -6.02 20.27
N GLN A 367 10.21 -7.20 20.41
CA GLN A 367 9.63 -8.45 19.95
C GLN A 367 8.77 -9.09 21.03
N LEU A 368 7.52 -9.44 20.70
CA LEU A 368 6.62 -10.15 21.59
C LEU A 368 7.14 -11.60 21.80
N LYS A 369 7.36 -11.98 23.04
CA LYS A 369 7.86 -13.32 23.39
C LYS A 369 6.74 -14.27 23.81
N ALA A 370 5.82 -13.80 24.64
CA ALA A 370 4.68 -14.58 25.11
C ALA A 370 3.55 -13.64 25.55
N VAL A 371 2.34 -14.14 25.50
CA VAL A 371 1.13 -13.48 26.05
C VAL A 371 0.45 -14.48 27.00
N ASN A 372 0.25 -14.08 28.23
CA ASN A 372 -0.48 -14.89 29.20
C ASN A 372 -1.81 -14.21 29.54
N ASP A 373 -2.89 -14.93 29.41
CA ASP A 373 -4.21 -14.49 29.87
C ASP A 373 -4.56 -15.09 31.23
N ALA A 374 -4.83 -14.23 32.20
CA ALA A 374 -5.25 -14.64 33.53
C ALA A 374 -6.75 -14.94 33.63
N VAL A 375 -7.54 -14.65 32.57
CA VAL A 375 -8.97 -14.92 32.53
C VAL A 375 -9.25 -16.32 32.00
N THR A 376 -10.16 -17.03 32.63
CA THR A 376 -10.61 -18.36 32.22
C THR A 376 -12.04 -18.36 31.67
N THR A 377 -12.71 -17.22 31.68
CA THR A 377 -14.09 -17.07 31.23
C THR A 377 -14.09 -16.73 29.75
N SER A 378 -14.65 -17.59 28.93
CA SER A 378 -14.77 -17.34 27.50
C SER A 378 -15.81 -16.27 27.17
N ALA A 379 -15.56 -15.49 26.14
CA ALA A 379 -16.55 -14.59 25.57
C ALA A 379 -17.77 -15.33 25.07
N TYR A 380 -18.96 -14.74 25.28
CA TYR A 380 -20.23 -15.34 24.88
C TYR A 380 -20.33 -15.49 23.37
N ASN A 381 -20.84 -16.65 22.93
CA ASN A 381 -21.12 -16.97 21.52
C ASN A 381 -19.91 -16.80 20.57
N ASN A 382 -18.75 -17.28 20.99
CA ASN A 382 -17.47 -17.12 20.26
C ASN A 382 -17.10 -15.65 19.95
N GLY A 383 -17.43 -14.73 20.86
CA GLY A 383 -17.01 -13.34 20.78
C GLY A 383 -15.47 -13.21 20.70
N PHE A 384 -15.03 -12.03 20.31
CA PHE A 384 -13.60 -11.74 20.15
C PHE A 384 -12.91 -11.66 21.52
N GLU A 385 -12.19 -12.72 21.88
CA GLU A 385 -11.30 -12.79 23.05
C GLU A 385 -9.91 -13.27 22.60
N PHE A 386 -8.91 -13.02 23.40
CA PHE A 386 -7.61 -13.66 23.21
C PHE A 386 -7.71 -15.14 23.63
N LYS A 387 -7.25 -16.05 22.78
CA LYS A 387 -7.23 -17.48 23.06
C LYS A 387 -5.81 -17.90 23.42
N ASP A 388 -5.53 -17.96 24.70
CA ASP A 388 -4.25 -18.43 25.25
C ASP A 388 -4.14 -19.96 25.09
N GLY A 389 -3.61 -20.41 23.96
CA GLY A 389 -3.50 -21.83 23.61
C GLY A 389 -2.14 -22.46 23.91
N ALA A 390 -1.08 -21.68 23.92
CA ALA A 390 0.29 -22.19 23.97
C ALA A 390 0.83 -22.39 25.39
N LYS A 391 0.64 -21.44 26.30
CA LYS A 391 1.05 -21.43 27.73
C LYS A 391 2.51 -21.85 27.99
N VAL A 392 3.41 -21.38 27.13
CA VAL A 392 4.84 -21.64 27.24
C VAL A 392 5.61 -20.32 27.44
N THR A 393 6.87 -20.38 27.89
CA THR A 393 7.68 -19.18 28.16
C THR A 393 8.12 -18.43 26.90
N THR A 394 8.04 -19.08 25.74
CA THR A 394 8.33 -18.48 24.43
C THR A 394 7.34 -19.03 23.43
N GLU A 395 6.36 -18.21 23.04
CA GLU A 395 5.27 -18.56 22.12
C GLU A 395 5.54 -18.06 20.71
N TYR A 396 6.28 -16.96 20.61
CA TYR A 396 6.62 -16.30 19.36
C TYR A 396 8.10 -16.40 19.08
N THR A 397 8.44 -16.85 17.90
CA THR A 397 9.82 -16.92 17.40
C THR A 397 9.93 -16.10 16.12
N TYR A 398 11.09 -15.52 15.91
CA TYR A 398 11.36 -14.59 14.81
C TYR A 398 12.52 -15.11 13.98
N ASP A 399 12.55 -14.76 12.72
CA ASP A 399 13.70 -14.97 11.86
C ASP A 399 14.79 -13.91 12.16
N THR A 400 15.89 -13.94 11.41
CA THR A 400 17.02 -13.02 11.60
C THR A 400 16.69 -11.56 11.27
N ASN A 401 15.54 -11.28 10.64
CA ASN A 401 15.08 -9.94 10.30
C ASN A 401 14.08 -9.38 11.33
N GLY A 402 13.60 -10.19 12.25
CA GLY A 402 12.71 -9.81 13.36
C GLY A 402 11.25 -10.10 13.09
#